data_738edc499aa0b7f54809838718942b17
#
_entry.id   738edc499aa0b7f54809838718942b17
#
_cell.length_a   1.000
_cell.length_b   1.000
_cell.length_c   1.000
_cell.angle_alpha   90.00
_cell.angle_beta   90.00
_cell.angle_gamma   90.00
#
_symmetry.space_group_name_H-M   'P 1'
#
loop_
_entity.id
_entity.type
_entity.pdbx_description
1 polymer ?
#
loop_
_entity_poly.entity_id
_entity_poly.type
_entity_poly.pdbx_seq_one_letter_code
_entity_poly.pdbx_strand_id
1 'polypeptide(L)'
;MQNAIKDTEQKSYTTLDNCVACGGSNLQQFLDLAEQPLANNYHDGSGAGDSYQLGLNLCTDCYHTQLPVSVNPKAMFDHYLYVTGTSQTLRDYCDWFAQFVTDREQLIHGNVLDIACNDGTQLDSFRKLGWKTFGVDPAKNLFEIALEKGHMVRNAYWPISYPQMDVITAQNVCAHTPNPLEFLEGVKASLTPNGTAYIQTSQSQMYQRNEFDTTYHEHISFFSANSMKTIAERAGLVLTDIHITPIHGDSYVFVLKHKGADVQSSVTETIRKEGKEGRHNPNFYQIFGLNARSIVEKLKDLVIRCQAEGTPVVGYGAAAKGMTVLNANDIQLDWIVDDNELKQGLFTPGTNIPIKDRSSLDIDEHIVVIPLAWNFFNEIKSNVEEIRQDKSTQYVQYFPKVMFV
;
A
#
# COMPACT_ATOMS: atom_id res chain seq x y z
N MET A 1 40.70 -5.32 -31.97
CA MET A 1 39.91 -4.18 -31.51
C MET A 1 38.68 -4.74 -30.77
N GLN A 2 38.79 -4.90 -29.47
CA GLN A 2 37.68 -5.33 -28.63
C GLN A 2 36.85 -4.08 -28.30
N ASN A 3 35.61 -4.00 -28.82
CA ASN A 3 34.63 -3.01 -28.43
C ASN A 3 34.16 -3.36 -27.00
N ALA A 4 34.64 -2.61 -26.02
CA ALA A 4 34.04 -2.59 -24.70
C ALA A 4 32.62 -2.03 -24.80
N ILE A 5 31.66 -2.91 -24.65
CA ILE A 5 30.27 -2.51 -24.38
C ILE A 5 30.32 -1.79 -23.02
N LYS A 6 30.15 -0.47 -23.02
CA LYS A 6 29.88 0.30 -21.79
C LYS A 6 28.53 -0.19 -21.30
N ASP A 7 28.51 -0.96 -20.20
CA ASP A 7 27.35 -1.12 -19.35
C ASP A 7 26.93 0.29 -18.93
N THR A 8 25.87 0.80 -19.54
CA THR A 8 25.15 1.94 -19.00
C THR A 8 24.50 1.43 -17.73
N GLU A 9 25.02 1.81 -16.58
CA GLU A 9 24.37 1.61 -15.28
C GLU A 9 22.91 2.03 -15.41
N GLN A 10 22.01 1.05 -15.43
CA GLN A 10 20.58 1.28 -15.48
C GLN A 10 20.23 1.90 -14.12
N LYS A 11 19.85 3.18 -14.11
CA LYS A 11 19.47 3.89 -12.87
C LYS A 11 18.48 3.01 -12.10
N SER A 12 18.73 2.84 -10.81
CA SER A 12 17.89 2.05 -9.90
C SER A 12 16.48 2.66 -9.71
N TYR A 13 16.25 3.89 -10.18
CA TYR A 13 14.97 4.60 -10.10
C TYR A 13 14.77 5.56 -11.30
N THR A 14 13.52 6.02 -11.47
CA THR A 14 13.11 7.05 -12.45
C THR A 14 12.42 8.19 -11.72
N THR A 15 12.76 9.44 -12.06
CA THR A 15 12.02 10.64 -11.61
C THR A 15 10.66 10.73 -12.29
N LEU A 16 9.65 11.16 -11.53
CA LEU A 16 8.28 11.34 -12.02
C LEU A 16 8.00 12.84 -12.19
N ASP A 17 8.51 13.40 -13.29
CA ASP A 17 8.44 14.84 -13.59
C ASP A 17 7.05 15.30 -14.09
N ASN A 18 6.21 14.34 -14.48
CA ASN A 18 4.83 14.57 -14.91
C ASN A 18 3.85 13.76 -14.07
N CYS A 19 2.63 14.25 -13.96
CA CYS A 19 1.55 13.54 -13.30
C CYS A 19 1.24 12.23 -14.01
N VAL A 20 1.36 11.10 -13.32
CA VAL A 20 1.10 9.77 -13.90
C VAL A 20 -0.38 9.57 -14.24
N ALA A 21 -1.30 10.33 -13.63
CA ALA A 21 -2.72 10.26 -13.93
C ALA A 21 -3.13 11.12 -15.14
N CYS A 22 -2.85 12.42 -15.17
CA CYS A 22 -3.29 13.30 -16.27
C CYS A 22 -2.21 13.59 -17.32
N GLY A 23 -0.91 13.35 -17.02
CA GLY A 23 0.23 13.67 -17.87
C GLY A 23 0.69 15.13 -17.79
N GLY A 24 0.04 15.98 -16.98
CA GLY A 24 0.41 17.38 -16.78
C GLY A 24 1.70 17.54 -15.97
N SER A 25 2.37 18.69 -16.11
CA SER A 25 3.64 19.02 -15.43
C SER A 25 3.47 19.87 -14.17
N ASN A 26 2.23 20.22 -13.79
CA ASN A 26 1.96 21.11 -12.66
C ASN A 26 2.00 20.32 -11.33
N LEU A 27 3.18 19.83 -10.96
CA LEU A 27 3.43 19.10 -9.72
C LEU A 27 3.96 20.04 -8.64
N GLN A 28 3.39 19.95 -7.42
CA GLN A 28 3.82 20.70 -6.24
C GLN A 28 4.12 19.75 -5.09
N GLN A 29 5.35 19.74 -4.59
CA GLN A 29 5.70 18.95 -3.41
C GLN A 29 5.03 19.54 -2.17
N PHE A 30 4.37 18.67 -1.38
CA PHE A 30 3.71 19.05 -0.13
C PHE A 30 4.17 18.20 1.08
N LEU A 31 4.78 17.05 0.83
CA LEU A 31 5.40 16.20 1.83
C LEU A 31 6.81 15.85 1.39
N ASP A 32 7.77 16.05 2.28
CA ASP A 32 9.16 15.65 2.12
C ASP A 32 9.55 14.80 3.35
N LEU A 33 9.90 13.54 3.10
CA LEU A 33 10.34 12.57 4.12
C LEU A 33 11.82 12.22 3.95
N ALA A 34 12.58 13.06 3.24
CA ALA A 34 13.99 12.87 2.88
C ALA A 34 14.25 11.61 2.04
N GLU A 35 15.50 11.19 1.93
CA GLU A 35 15.87 9.92 1.32
C GLU A 35 15.73 8.80 2.34
N GLN A 36 15.06 7.71 1.94
CA GLN A 36 14.85 6.54 2.78
C GLN A 36 15.17 5.25 2.00
N PRO A 37 15.64 4.19 2.67
CA PRO A 37 15.74 2.88 2.06
C PRO A 37 14.34 2.30 1.78
N LEU A 38 14.29 1.22 0.99
CA LEU A 38 13.03 0.49 0.79
C LEU A 38 12.51 -0.05 2.13
N ALA A 39 11.26 0.23 2.44
CA ALA A 39 10.67 -0.02 3.75
C ALA A 39 10.62 -1.51 4.16
N ASN A 40 10.65 -2.43 3.20
CA ASN A 40 10.66 -3.88 3.42
C ASN A 40 12.04 -4.51 3.27
N ASN A 41 13.11 -3.72 3.11
CA ASN A 41 14.47 -4.23 2.93
C ASN A 41 15.18 -4.48 4.28
N TYR A 42 14.60 -5.37 5.09
CA TYR A 42 15.21 -5.84 6.35
C TYR A 42 16.53 -6.55 6.07
N HIS A 43 17.51 -6.43 6.99
CA HIS A 43 18.85 -6.97 6.75
C HIS A 43 19.45 -7.63 8.02
N ASP A 44 20.46 -8.46 7.82
CA ASP A 44 21.18 -9.22 8.85
C ASP A 44 22.34 -8.46 9.50
N GLY A 45 22.42 -7.15 9.30
CA GLY A 45 23.55 -6.28 9.69
C GLY A 45 24.43 -5.86 8.50
N SER A 46 24.16 -6.35 7.29
CA SER A 46 24.88 -5.98 6.07
C SER A 46 24.53 -4.59 5.51
N GLY A 47 23.49 -3.95 6.09
CA GLY A 47 22.98 -2.64 5.67
C GLY A 47 21.74 -2.74 4.78
N ALA A 48 20.95 -1.68 4.76
CA ALA A 48 19.65 -1.63 4.09
C ALA A 48 19.72 -1.36 2.57
N GLY A 49 20.90 -1.27 1.99
CA GLY A 49 21.08 -0.93 0.58
C GLY A 49 20.89 0.57 0.28
N ASP A 50 20.50 0.88 -0.96
CA ASP A 50 20.34 2.25 -1.44
C ASP A 50 19.14 2.95 -0.81
N SER A 51 19.25 4.28 -0.67
CA SER A 51 18.15 5.16 -0.27
C SER A 51 17.67 5.99 -1.47
N TYR A 52 16.38 6.30 -1.48
CA TYR A 52 15.72 7.05 -2.54
C TYR A 52 14.86 8.15 -1.96
N GLN A 53 14.70 9.25 -2.68
CA GLN A 53 13.82 10.35 -2.26
C GLN A 53 12.40 9.83 -1.98
N LEU A 54 11.86 10.17 -0.81
CA LEU A 54 10.51 9.81 -0.40
C LEU A 54 9.72 11.08 -0.06
N GLY A 55 8.49 11.16 -0.55
CA GLY A 55 7.62 12.31 -0.34
C GLY A 55 6.42 12.25 -1.25
N LEU A 56 5.63 13.32 -1.28
CA LEU A 56 4.44 13.40 -2.13
C LEU A 56 4.39 14.72 -2.90
N ASN A 57 4.09 14.59 -4.18
CA ASN A 57 3.76 15.68 -5.10
C ASN A 57 2.25 15.68 -5.38
N LEU A 58 1.62 16.84 -5.35
CA LEU A 58 0.26 17.10 -5.81
C LEU A 58 0.29 17.60 -7.26
N CYS A 59 -0.49 16.98 -8.12
CA CYS A 59 -0.84 17.58 -9.42
C CYS A 59 -1.99 18.58 -9.23
N THR A 60 -1.76 19.85 -9.53
CA THR A 60 -2.80 20.88 -9.39
C THR A 60 -3.85 20.87 -10.50
N ASP A 61 -3.63 20.10 -11.57
CA ASP A 61 -4.57 19.98 -12.69
C ASP A 61 -5.68 18.95 -12.41
N CYS A 62 -5.32 17.77 -11.80
CA CYS A 62 -6.28 16.70 -11.57
C CYS A 62 -6.37 16.24 -10.10
N TYR A 63 -5.63 16.87 -9.20
CA TYR A 63 -5.55 16.54 -7.76
C TYR A 63 -5.09 15.10 -7.49
N HIS A 64 -4.31 14.54 -8.41
CA HIS A 64 -3.59 13.30 -8.15
C HIS A 64 -2.39 13.55 -7.26
N THR A 65 -2.10 12.62 -6.35
CA THR A 65 -0.87 12.68 -5.55
C THR A 65 0.00 11.46 -5.83
N GLN A 66 1.29 11.67 -5.94
CA GLN A 66 2.25 10.66 -6.35
C GLN A 66 3.61 10.86 -5.69
N LEU A 67 4.43 9.81 -5.66
CA LEU A 67 5.84 9.92 -5.26
C LEU A 67 6.63 10.79 -6.26
N PRO A 68 7.77 11.39 -5.83
CA PRO A 68 8.68 12.09 -6.72
C PRO A 68 9.50 11.15 -7.61
N VAL A 69 9.70 9.90 -7.17
CA VAL A 69 10.49 8.89 -7.90
C VAL A 69 9.76 7.55 -7.89
N SER A 70 10.06 6.72 -8.88
CA SER A 70 9.68 5.32 -8.94
C SER A 70 10.94 4.46 -8.94
N VAL A 71 11.11 3.62 -7.93
CA VAL A 71 12.18 2.61 -7.86
C VAL A 71 11.85 1.46 -8.80
N ASN A 72 12.87 0.79 -9.34
CA ASN A 72 12.67 -0.34 -10.24
C ASN A 72 11.79 -1.42 -9.57
N PRO A 73 10.62 -1.78 -10.14
CA PRO A 73 9.70 -2.76 -9.55
C PRO A 73 10.34 -4.11 -9.22
N LYS A 74 11.34 -4.54 -9.99
CA LYS A 74 12.05 -5.80 -9.74
C LYS A 74 12.74 -5.84 -8.38
N ALA A 75 13.23 -4.69 -7.91
CA ALA A 75 13.87 -4.62 -6.59
C ALA A 75 12.87 -4.82 -5.43
N MET A 76 11.56 -4.65 -5.69
CA MET A 76 10.52 -4.70 -4.67
C MET A 76 9.63 -5.93 -4.78
N PHE A 77 9.38 -6.47 -5.99
CA PHE A 77 8.29 -7.42 -6.22
C PHE A 77 8.70 -8.78 -6.80
N ASP A 78 9.95 -8.99 -7.25
CA ASP A 78 10.38 -10.30 -7.79
C ASP A 78 10.36 -11.42 -6.73
N HIS A 79 10.51 -11.05 -5.45
CA HIS A 79 10.32 -11.92 -4.29
C HIS A 79 9.54 -11.16 -3.22
N TYR A 80 8.26 -11.49 -3.07
CA TYR A 80 7.38 -10.71 -2.21
C TYR A 80 6.99 -11.49 -0.96
N LEU A 81 7.16 -10.87 0.21
CA LEU A 81 6.98 -11.54 1.51
C LEU A 81 5.53 -11.48 2.04
N TYR A 82 4.70 -10.61 1.46
CA TYR A 82 3.32 -10.48 1.89
C TYR A 82 2.45 -11.54 1.22
N VAL A 83 1.81 -12.39 2.04
CA VAL A 83 0.93 -13.48 1.60
C VAL A 83 -0.50 -13.19 2.05
N THR A 84 -1.42 -13.01 1.11
CA THR A 84 -2.83 -12.65 1.38
C THR A 84 -3.54 -13.69 2.24
N GLY A 85 -3.34 -14.97 1.97
CA GLY A 85 -4.00 -16.07 2.65
C GLY A 85 -3.61 -16.29 4.11
N THR A 86 -2.61 -15.60 4.65
CA THR A 86 -2.19 -15.75 6.05
C THR A 86 -3.13 -15.04 7.04
N SER A 87 -3.82 -13.98 6.62
CA SER A 87 -4.74 -13.22 7.47
C SER A 87 -6.19 -13.67 7.34
N GLN A 88 -6.85 -13.98 8.46
CA GLN A 88 -8.29 -14.31 8.46
C GLN A 88 -9.13 -13.13 7.95
N THR A 89 -8.84 -11.92 8.41
CA THR A 89 -9.53 -10.70 7.97
C THR A 89 -9.48 -10.52 6.45
N LEU A 90 -8.33 -10.85 5.83
CA LEU A 90 -8.19 -10.75 4.37
C LEU A 90 -8.92 -11.88 3.64
N ARG A 91 -8.94 -13.11 4.19
CA ARG A 91 -9.74 -14.21 3.62
C ARG A 91 -11.23 -13.85 3.63
N ASP A 92 -11.73 -13.34 4.76
CA ASP A 92 -13.13 -12.91 4.90
C ASP A 92 -13.46 -11.77 3.93
N TYR A 93 -12.53 -10.85 3.75
CA TYR A 93 -12.66 -9.78 2.76
C TYR A 93 -12.69 -10.32 1.32
N CYS A 94 -11.83 -11.26 0.96
CA CYS A 94 -11.82 -11.88 -0.37
C CYS A 94 -13.14 -12.61 -0.65
N ASP A 95 -13.69 -13.33 0.31
CA ASP A 95 -15.00 -14.00 0.17
C ASP A 95 -16.14 -12.97 0.01
N TRP A 96 -16.14 -11.91 0.81
CA TRP A 96 -17.09 -10.81 0.65
C TRP A 96 -16.96 -10.13 -0.72
N PHE A 97 -15.74 -9.82 -1.15
CA PHE A 97 -15.50 -9.13 -2.42
C PHE A 97 -15.91 -9.95 -3.64
N ALA A 98 -15.62 -11.25 -3.64
CA ALA A 98 -16.06 -12.15 -4.70
C ALA A 98 -17.59 -12.25 -4.77
N GLN A 99 -18.27 -12.31 -3.63
CA GLN A 99 -19.73 -12.29 -3.56
C GLN A 99 -20.29 -10.96 -4.06
N PHE A 100 -19.74 -9.83 -3.60
CA PHE A 100 -20.12 -8.49 -4.03
C PHE A 100 -20.03 -8.30 -5.56
N VAL A 101 -18.94 -8.77 -6.19
CA VAL A 101 -18.77 -8.74 -7.64
C VAL A 101 -19.77 -9.65 -8.33
N THR A 102 -19.94 -10.89 -7.85
CA THR A 102 -20.88 -11.88 -8.43
C THR A 102 -22.30 -11.36 -8.43
N ASP A 103 -22.76 -10.77 -7.32
CA ASP A 103 -24.12 -10.23 -7.19
C ASP A 103 -24.38 -9.05 -8.15
N ARG A 104 -23.34 -8.25 -8.41
CA ARG A 104 -23.46 -7.10 -9.33
C ARG A 104 -23.46 -7.52 -10.80
N GLU A 105 -22.60 -8.44 -11.18
CA GLU A 105 -22.48 -8.83 -12.59
C GLU A 105 -23.58 -9.82 -13.01
N GLN A 106 -24.22 -10.51 -12.06
CA GLN A 106 -25.29 -11.47 -12.30
C GLN A 106 -24.92 -12.54 -13.36
N LEU A 107 -23.62 -12.83 -13.47
CA LEU A 107 -23.10 -13.81 -14.41
C LEU A 107 -22.99 -15.18 -13.74
N ILE A 108 -23.46 -16.21 -14.45
CA ILE A 108 -23.24 -17.61 -14.09
C ILE A 108 -22.09 -18.13 -14.97
N HIS A 109 -20.97 -18.53 -14.34
CA HIS A 109 -19.79 -19.09 -15.03
C HIS A 109 -19.00 -18.08 -15.91
N GLY A 110 -18.82 -16.83 -15.45
CA GLY A 110 -17.95 -15.85 -16.11
C GLY A 110 -16.45 -16.16 -15.93
N ASN A 111 -15.63 -15.47 -16.74
CA ASN A 111 -14.17 -15.48 -16.61
C ASN A 111 -13.74 -14.28 -15.75
N VAL A 112 -12.97 -14.51 -14.68
CA VAL A 112 -12.36 -13.45 -13.87
C VAL A 112 -10.84 -13.53 -13.94
N LEU A 113 -10.21 -12.38 -14.17
CA LEU A 113 -8.76 -12.19 -14.07
C LEU A 113 -8.44 -11.35 -12.84
N ASP A 114 -7.59 -11.86 -11.96
CA ASP A 114 -7.02 -11.08 -10.85
C ASP A 114 -5.58 -10.66 -11.18
N ILE A 115 -5.34 -9.34 -11.22
CA ILE A 115 -4.03 -8.76 -11.50
C ILE A 115 -3.29 -8.57 -10.17
N ALA A 116 -2.05 -9.09 -10.07
CA ALA A 116 -1.29 -9.31 -8.85
C ALA A 116 -2.05 -10.24 -7.88
N CYS A 117 -2.37 -11.42 -8.39
CA CYS A 117 -3.24 -12.39 -7.71
C CYS A 117 -2.62 -13.01 -6.46
N ASN A 118 -1.38 -12.68 -6.12
CA ASN A 118 -0.67 -13.14 -4.94
C ASN A 118 -0.70 -14.68 -4.84
N ASP A 119 -1.02 -15.24 -3.70
CA ASP A 119 -1.15 -16.70 -3.47
C ASP A 119 -2.46 -17.32 -4.01
N GLY A 120 -3.26 -16.55 -4.75
CA GLY A 120 -4.54 -16.99 -5.34
C GLY A 120 -5.71 -17.04 -4.36
N THR A 121 -5.60 -16.48 -3.17
CA THR A 121 -6.69 -16.48 -2.16
C THR A 121 -7.96 -15.79 -2.69
N GLN A 122 -7.84 -14.65 -3.40
CA GLN A 122 -8.98 -14.00 -4.03
C GLN A 122 -9.59 -14.88 -5.14
N LEU A 123 -8.76 -15.56 -5.93
CA LEU A 123 -9.22 -16.48 -6.97
C LEU A 123 -9.95 -17.70 -6.39
N ASP A 124 -9.52 -18.21 -5.21
CA ASP A 124 -10.25 -19.27 -4.49
C ASP A 124 -11.67 -18.85 -4.17
N SER A 125 -11.88 -17.61 -3.73
CA SER A 125 -13.21 -17.07 -3.40
C SER A 125 -14.11 -16.98 -4.64
N PHE A 126 -13.59 -16.53 -5.76
CA PHE A 126 -14.33 -16.53 -7.04
C PHE A 126 -14.64 -17.95 -7.53
N ARG A 127 -13.70 -18.89 -7.41
CA ARG A 127 -13.90 -20.27 -7.82
C ARG A 127 -15.01 -20.95 -7.03
N LYS A 128 -15.13 -20.71 -5.73
CA LYS A 128 -16.24 -21.19 -4.89
C LYS A 128 -17.61 -20.76 -5.42
N LEU A 129 -17.68 -19.60 -6.08
CA LEU A 129 -18.89 -19.03 -6.70
C LEU A 129 -19.10 -19.45 -8.16
N GLY A 130 -18.26 -20.35 -8.70
CA GLY A 130 -18.40 -20.94 -10.04
C GLY A 130 -17.69 -20.16 -11.16
N TRP A 131 -16.85 -19.15 -10.84
CA TRP A 131 -16.06 -18.42 -11.82
C TRP A 131 -14.90 -19.26 -12.34
N LYS A 132 -14.56 -19.07 -13.61
CA LYS A 132 -13.31 -19.55 -14.18
C LYS A 132 -12.22 -18.52 -13.88
N THR A 133 -11.19 -18.93 -13.15
CA THR A 133 -10.21 -18.05 -12.52
C THR A 133 -8.91 -18.00 -13.28
N PHE A 134 -8.48 -16.78 -13.58
CA PHE A 134 -7.20 -16.43 -14.20
C PHE A 134 -6.45 -15.45 -13.31
N GLY A 135 -5.12 -15.50 -13.33
CA GLY A 135 -4.31 -14.60 -12.53
C GLY A 135 -2.98 -14.26 -13.19
N VAL A 136 -2.39 -13.15 -12.78
CA VAL A 136 -1.02 -12.76 -13.12
C VAL A 136 -0.35 -12.20 -11.88
N ASP A 137 0.87 -12.66 -11.59
CA ASP A 137 1.69 -12.15 -10.49
C ASP A 137 3.18 -12.22 -10.86
N PRO A 138 3.99 -11.17 -10.62
CA PRO A 138 5.42 -11.18 -10.88
C PRO A 138 6.22 -11.99 -9.84
N ALA A 139 5.73 -12.10 -8.58
CA ALA A 139 6.42 -12.77 -7.50
C ALA A 139 6.39 -14.29 -7.69
N LYS A 140 7.55 -14.86 -8.00
CA LYS A 140 7.67 -16.28 -8.32
C LYS A 140 7.19 -17.18 -7.17
N ASN A 141 7.55 -16.84 -5.93
CA ASN A 141 7.15 -17.59 -4.74
C ASN A 141 5.63 -17.64 -4.53
N LEU A 142 4.90 -16.59 -4.91
CA LEU A 142 3.43 -16.51 -4.77
C LEU A 142 2.71 -17.14 -5.97
N PHE A 143 3.23 -16.90 -7.17
CA PHE A 143 2.74 -17.54 -8.39
C PHE A 143 2.71 -19.06 -8.27
N GLU A 144 3.77 -19.68 -7.73
CA GLU A 144 3.85 -21.13 -7.54
C GLU A 144 2.71 -21.64 -6.64
N ILE A 145 2.40 -20.93 -5.55
CA ILE A 145 1.28 -21.28 -4.65
C ILE A 145 -0.08 -21.20 -5.38
N ALA A 146 -0.32 -20.12 -6.12
CA ALA A 146 -1.55 -19.94 -6.87
C ALA A 146 -1.73 -21.01 -7.98
N LEU A 147 -0.63 -21.40 -8.63
CA LEU A 147 -0.61 -22.48 -9.62
C LEU A 147 -0.93 -23.85 -8.99
N GLU A 148 -0.35 -24.18 -7.84
CA GLU A 148 -0.63 -25.42 -7.09
C GLU A 148 -2.07 -25.51 -6.64
N LYS A 149 -2.73 -24.38 -6.33
CA LYS A 149 -4.18 -24.31 -6.06
C LYS A 149 -5.04 -24.59 -7.31
N GLY A 150 -4.43 -24.69 -8.50
CA GLY A 150 -5.10 -25.05 -9.75
C GLY A 150 -5.73 -23.88 -10.50
N HIS A 151 -5.30 -22.63 -10.25
CA HIS A 151 -5.71 -21.47 -11.03
C HIS A 151 -4.91 -21.34 -12.33
N MET A 152 -5.49 -20.70 -13.35
CA MET A 152 -4.80 -20.41 -14.61
C MET A 152 -3.98 -19.12 -14.48
N VAL A 153 -2.80 -19.23 -13.89
CA VAL A 153 -1.95 -18.07 -13.55
C VAL A 153 -0.73 -17.98 -14.46
N ARG A 154 -0.17 -16.75 -14.58
CA ARG A 154 1.07 -16.47 -15.30
C ARG A 154 2.02 -15.69 -14.40
N ASN A 155 3.30 -16.06 -14.41
CA ASN A 155 4.35 -15.31 -13.72
C ASN A 155 4.87 -14.20 -14.64
N ALA A 156 4.37 -12.99 -14.46
CA ALA A 156 4.75 -11.82 -15.27
C ALA A 156 4.29 -10.52 -14.60
N TYR A 157 4.91 -9.41 -15.01
CA TYR A 157 4.38 -8.07 -14.74
C TYR A 157 3.22 -7.75 -15.68
N TRP A 158 2.18 -7.09 -15.16
CA TRP A 158 1.09 -6.56 -15.97
C TRP A 158 1.51 -5.24 -16.63
N PRO A 159 1.08 -4.93 -17.92
CA PRO A 159 0.13 -5.70 -18.74
C PRO A 159 0.78 -6.81 -19.57
N ILE A 160 0.03 -7.90 -19.76
CA ILE A 160 0.32 -8.95 -20.72
C ILE A 160 -0.96 -9.35 -21.47
N SER A 161 -0.82 -10.00 -22.63
CA SER A 161 -1.98 -10.45 -23.40
C SER A 161 -2.73 -11.56 -22.65
N TYR A 162 -4.03 -11.39 -22.44
CA TYR A 162 -4.97 -12.38 -21.95
C TYR A 162 -6.16 -12.55 -22.90
N PRO A 163 -6.89 -13.68 -22.88
CA PRO A 163 -8.23 -13.75 -23.45
C PRO A 163 -9.13 -12.66 -22.86
N GLN A 164 -10.23 -12.35 -23.53
CA GLN A 164 -11.21 -11.40 -22.99
C GLN A 164 -11.87 -11.95 -21.71
N MET A 165 -11.96 -11.10 -20.70
CA MET A 165 -12.49 -11.39 -19.37
C MET A 165 -13.80 -10.64 -19.12
N ASP A 166 -14.73 -11.30 -18.44
CA ASP A 166 -15.98 -10.66 -18.03
C ASP A 166 -15.76 -9.75 -16.85
N VAL A 167 -14.84 -10.14 -15.95
CA VAL A 167 -14.42 -9.36 -14.80
C VAL A 167 -12.89 -9.32 -14.73
N ILE A 168 -12.35 -8.13 -14.43
CA ILE A 168 -10.95 -7.95 -14.03
C ILE A 168 -10.92 -7.33 -12.65
N THR A 169 -10.15 -7.92 -11.75
CA THR A 169 -9.89 -7.38 -10.40
C THR A 169 -8.43 -6.97 -10.26
N ALA A 170 -8.18 -5.90 -9.52
CA ALA A 170 -6.84 -5.45 -9.19
C ALA A 170 -6.88 -4.76 -7.82
N GLN A 171 -6.44 -5.47 -6.78
CA GLN A 171 -6.52 -4.99 -5.41
C GLN A 171 -5.15 -4.54 -4.92
N ASN A 172 -5.02 -3.25 -4.57
CA ASN A 172 -3.78 -2.62 -4.09
C ASN A 172 -2.56 -2.83 -5.01
N VAL A 173 -2.75 -2.86 -6.32
CA VAL A 173 -1.68 -3.00 -7.31
C VAL A 173 -1.59 -1.82 -8.28
N CYS A 174 -2.71 -1.23 -8.70
CA CYS A 174 -2.70 -0.08 -9.62
C CYS A 174 -1.93 1.12 -9.05
N ALA A 175 -1.93 1.28 -7.72
CA ALA A 175 -1.16 2.30 -7.02
C ALA A 175 0.36 2.03 -7.00
N HIS A 176 0.79 0.80 -7.28
CA HIS A 176 2.19 0.37 -7.25
C HIS A 176 2.87 0.42 -8.62
N THR A 177 2.13 0.68 -9.68
CA THR A 177 2.73 0.75 -11.02
C THR A 177 3.26 2.16 -11.33
N PRO A 178 4.46 2.27 -11.95
CA PRO A 178 4.98 3.56 -12.42
C PRO A 178 4.20 4.10 -13.62
N ASN A 179 3.48 3.25 -14.33
CA ASN A 179 2.68 3.61 -15.51
C ASN A 179 1.22 3.14 -15.37
N PRO A 180 0.42 3.79 -14.50
CA PRO A 180 -0.97 3.39 -14.29
C PRO A 180 -1.86 3.62 -15.54
N LEU A 181 -1.44 4.45 -16.51
CA LEU A 181 -2.15 4.58 -17.76
C LEU A 181 -2.04 3.31 -18.61
N GLU A 182 -0.83 2.79 -18.82
CA GLU A 182 -0.59 1.53 -19.53
C GLU A 182 -1.27 0.35 -18.82
N PHE A 183 -1.26 0.36 -17.47
CA PHE A 183 -1.99 -0.61 -16.66
C PHE A 183 -3.48 -0.66 -17.02
N LEU A 184 -4.15 0.50 -17.07
CA LEU A 184 -5.57 0.58 -17.41
C LEU A 184 -5.86 0.36 -18.90
N GLU A 185 -4.95 0.71 -19.78
CA GLU A 185 -5.05 0.35 -21.21
C GLU A 185 -5.01 -1.17 -21.42
N GLY A 186 -4.15 -1.88 -20.67
CA GLY A 186 -4.13 -3.34 -20.61
C GLY A 186 -5.43 -3.92 -20.06
N VAL A 187 -6.00 -3.34 -19.01
CA VAL A 187 -7.32 -3.71 -18.48
C VAL A 187 -8.38 -3.58 -19.56
N LYS A 188 -8.45 -2.42 -20.23
CA LYS A 188 -9.40 -2.18 -21.33
C LYS A 188 -9.28 -3.21 -22.45
N ALA A 189 -8.05 -3.52 -22.86
CA ALA A 189 -7.78 -4.46 -23.96
C ALA A 189 -8.21 -5.90 -23.61
N SER A 190 -8.21 -6.25 -22.32
CA SER A 190 -8.53 -7.58 -21.83
C SER A 190 -9.99 -7.75 -21.38
N LEU A 191 -10.80 -6.68 -21.33
CA LEU A 191 -12.23 -6.75 -21.00
C LEU A 191 -13.07 -7.17 -22.22
N THR A 192 -14.07 -8.03 -22.00
CA THR A 192 -15.18 -8.21 -22.96
C THR A 192 -15.92 -6.90 -23.19
N PRO A 193 -16.69 -6.72 -24.30
CA PRO A 193 -17.44 -5.49 -24.55
C PRO A 193 -18.35 -5.03 -23.42
N ASN A 194 -18.89 -5.96 -22.62
CA ASN A 194 -19.74 -5.72 -21.46
C ASN A 194 -19.00 -5.93 -20.12
N GLY A 195 -17.70 -6.23 -20.17
CA GLY A 195 -16.90 -6.54 -19.00
C GLY A 195 -16.71 -5.37 -18.05
N THR A 196 -16.42 -5.71 -16.80
CA THR A 196 -16.24 -4.76 -15.71
C THR A 196 -14.88 -4.96 -15.04
N ALA A 197 -14.18 -3.86 -14.77
CA ALA A 197 -12.98 -3.88 -13.94
C ALA A 197 -13.25 -3.27 -12.56
N TYR A 198 -12.75 -3.92 -11.52
CA TYR A 198 -12.80 -3.49 -10.12
C TYR A 198 -11.38 -3.20 -9.65
N ILE A 199 -11.05 -1.92 -9.53
CA ILE A 199 -9.72 -1.46 -9.14
C ILE A 199 -9.80 -0.94 -7.70
N GLN A 200 -9.21 -1.67 -6.76
CA GLN A 200 -9.13 -1.23 -5.37
C GLN A 200 -7.83 -0.48 -5.13
N THR A 201 -7.93 0.66 -4.46
CA THR A 201 -6.78 1.37 -3.88
C THR A 201 -7.07 1.71 -2.43
N SER A 202 -6.09 1.49 -1.57
CA SER A 202 -6.17 1.84 -0.15
C SER A 202 -6.01 3.35 0.08
N GLN A 203 -6.09 3.76 1.35
CA GLN A 203 -5.77 5.11 1.84
C GLN A 203 -6.74 6.22 1.42
N SER A 204 -8.01 5.89 1.20
CA SER A 204 -9.02 6.90 0.83
C SER A 204 -9.20 8.01 1.87
N GLN A 205 -8.85 7.75 3.15
CA GLN A 205 -8.98 8.67 4.28
C GLN A 205 -7.64 9.16 4.86
N MET A 206 -6.50 8.83 4.24
CA MET A 206 -5.17 9.14 4.79
C MET A 206 -4.98 10.62 5.14
N TYR A 207 -5.49 11.52 4.29
CA TYR A 207 -5.31 12.96 4.48
C TYR A 207 -6.08 13.50 5.69
N GLN A 208 -7.30 13.02 5.93
CA GLN A 208 -8.13 13.45 7.07
C GLN A 208 -7.58 12.95 8.40
N ARG A 209 -6.88 11.81 8.38
CA ARG A 209 -6.34 11.15 9.57
C ARG A 209 -4.86 11.42 9.78
N ASN A 210 -4.22 12.21 8.90
CA ASN A 210 -2.77 12.46 8.89
C ASN A 210 -1.92 11.18 8.75
N GLU A 211 -2.43 10.12 8.12
CA GLU A 211 -1.79 8.81 7.98
C GLU A 211 -0.72 8.85 6.88
N PHE A 212 0.31 9.68 7.05
CA PHE A 212 1.39 9.85 6.06
C PHE A 212 2.32 8.63 5.97
N ASP A 213 2.30 7.73 6.93
CA ASP A 213 3.13 6.52 7.00
C ASP A 213 2.86 5.53 5.87
N THR A 214 1.71 5.67 5.23
CA THR A 214 1.39 4.90 4.01
C THR A 214 2.22 5.33 2.80
N THR A 215 3.02 6.41 2.92
CA THR A 215 3.94 6.89 1.89
C THR A 215 5.24 6.11 1.99
N TYR A 216 5.41 5.09 1.17
CA TYR A 216 6.66 4.34 0.97
C TYR A 216 6.78 3.93 -0.50
N HIS A 217 7.97 3.53 -0.94
CA HIS A 217 8.34 3.45 -2.36
C HIS A 217 7.48 2.49 -3.20
N GLU A 218 6.77 1.54 -2.57
CA GLU A 218 5.83 0.67 -3.25
C GLU A 218 4.52 1.41 -3.65
N HIS A 219 4.10 2.44 -2.91
CA HIS A 219 2.89 3.22 -3.13
C HIS A 219 3.17 4.44 -4.01
N ILE A 220 3.32 4.24 -5.32
CA ILE A 220 3.68 5.33 -6.26
C ILE A 220 2.56 6.36 -6.40
N SER A 221 1.29 5.90 -6.36
CA SER A 221 0.09 6.70 -6.64
C SER A 221 -0.93 6.64 -5.52
N PHE A 222 -1.57 7.78 -5.23
CA PHE A 222 -2.67 7.90 -4.26
C PHE A 222 -3.88 8.46 -5.00
N PHE A 223 -4.74 7.56 -5.47
CA PHE A 223 -5.88 7.94 -6.31
C PHE A 223 -7.02 8.54 -5.50
N SER A 224 -7.44 9.75 -5.91
CA SER A 224 -8.75 10.32 -5.59
C SER A 224 -9.79 9.87 -6.61
N ALA A 225 -11.08 10.08 -6.32
CA ALA A 225 -12.14 9.85 -7.28
C ALA A 225 -11.96 10.67 -8.57
N ASN A 226 -11.48 11.92 -8.41
CA ASN A 226 -11.21 12.81 -9.55
C ASN A 226 -10.03 12.32 -10.41
N SER A 227 -8.93 11.91 -9.79
CA SER A 227 -7.75 11.44 -10.52
C SER A 227 -7.98 10.07 -11.17
N MET A 228 -8.73 9.16 -10.53
CA MET A 228 -9.12 7.89 -11.14
C MET A 228 -10.05 8.11 -12.34
N LYS A 229 -11.03 9.02 -12.25
CA LYS A 229 -11.86 9.41 -13.39
C LYS A 229 -11.00 9.90 -14.55
N THR A 230 -10.06 10.80 -14.27
CA THR A 230 -9.16 11.38 -15.28
C THR A 230 -8.34 10.33 -16.00
N ILE A 231 -7.70 9.42 -15.27
CA ILE A 231 -6.86 8.39 -15.90
C ILE A 231 -7.69 7.33 -16.62
N ALA A 232 -8.85 6.94 -16.09
CA ALA A 232 -9.75 6.01 -16.77
C ALA A 232 -10.21 6.56 -18.13
N GLU A 233 -10.57 7.85 -18.20
CA GLU A 233 -10.96 8.52 -19.45
C GLU A 233 -9.79 8.53 -20.48
N ARG A 234 -8.55 8.75 -20.02
CA ARG A 234 -7.35 8.69 -20.87
C ARG A 234 -7.11 7.27 -21.38
N ALA A 235 -7.28 6.25 -20.56
CA ALA A 235 -7.19 4.85 -20.97
C ALA A 235 -8.34 4.41 -21.89
N GLY A 236 -9.35 5.26 -22.09
CA GLY A 236 -10.54 4.95 -22.90
C GLY A 236 -11.57 4.08 -22.19
N LEU A 237 -11.57 4.11 -20.86
CA LEU A 237 -12.57 3.56 -19.97
C LEU A 237 -13.46 4.68 -19.40
N VAL A 238 -14.48 4.32 -18.62
CA VAL A 238 -15.29 5.24 -17.83
C VAL A 238 -15.39 4.73 -16.40
N LEU A 239 -15.21 5.62 -15.41
CA LEU A 239 -15.46 5.34 -14.01
C LEU A 239 -16.99 5.38 -13.80
N THR A 240 -17.59 4.22 -13.57
CA THR A 240 -19.06 4.07 -13.50
C THR A 240 -19.59 4.06 -12.09
N ASP A 241 -18.78 3.64 -11.11
CA ASP A 241 -19.22 3.56 -9.71
C ASP A 241 -18.00 3.59 -8.75
N ILE A 242 -18.22 3.96 -7.49
CA ILE A 242 -17.23 3.96 -6.42
C ILE A 242 -17.86 3.36 -5.16
N HIS A 243 -17.20 2.33 -4.61
CA HIS A 243 -17.53 1.79 -3.30
C HIS A 243 -16.41 2.06 -2.30
N ILE A 244 -16.78 2.22 -1.03
CA ILE A 244 -15.81 2.36 0.07
C ILE A 244 -15.88 1.09 0.91
N THR A 245 -14.72 0.51 1.20
CA THR A 245 -14.58 -0.66 2.06
C THR A 245 -13.64 -0.34 3.23
N PRO A 246 -13.85 -0.92 4.42
CA PRO A 246 -13.05 -0.59 5.60
C PRO A 246 -11.66 -1.23 5.57
N ILE A 247 -11.36 -2.07 4.57
CA ILE A 247 -10.07 -2.76 4.49
C ILE A 247 -8.91 -1.76 4.30
N HIS A 248 -7.76 -2.04 4.90
CA HIS A 248 -6.53 -1.24 4.79
C HIS A 248 -6.68 0.25 5.16
N GLY A 249 -7.57 0.59 6.11
CA GLY A 249 -7.78 1.97 6.56
C GLY A 249 -8.69 2.79 5.63
N ASP A 250 -9.74 2.16 5.14
CA ASP A 250 -10.69 2.57 4.11
C ASP A 250 -10.08 2.62 2.70
N SER A 251 -10.65 1.81 1.84
CA SER A 251 -10.25 1.70 0.43
C SER A 251 -11.36 2.13 -0.49
N TYR A 252 -11.01 2.74 -1.62
CA TYR A 252 -11.90 2.86 -2.76
C TYR A 252 -11.86 1.59 -3.60
N VAL A 253 -13.03 1.12 -4.03
CA VAL A 253 -13.20 0.17 -5.13
C VAL A 253 -13.80 0.96 -6.30
N PHE A 254 -12.99 1.25 -7.28
CA PHE A 254 -13.37 1.94 -8.50
C PHE A 254 -13.89 0.93 -9.51
N VAL A 255 -15.09 1.15 -10.03
CA VAL A 255 -15.70 0.30 -11.05
C VAL A 255 -15.55 0.94 -12.41
N LEU A 256 -14.83 0.29 -13.30
CA LEU A 256 -14.51 0.79 -14.63
C LEU A 256 -15.16 -0.08 -15.71
N LYS A 257 -15.70 0.56 -16.74
CA LYS A 257 -16.29 -0.11 -17.92
C LYS A 257 -15.85 0.58 -19.22
N HIS A 258 -16.16 -0.04 -20.34
CA HIS A 258 -16.01 0.62 -21.63
C HIS A 258 -16.85 1.89 -21.75
N LYS A 259 -16.40 2.84 -22.60
CA LYS A 259 -17.13 4.09 -22.85
C LYS A 259 -18.57 3.80 -23.31
N GLY A 260 -19.51 4.60 -22.81
CA GLY A 260 -20.93 4.46 -23.09
C GLY A 260 -21.74 3.76 -21.99
N ALA A 261 -21.07 3.23 -20.97
CA ALA A 261 -21.76 2.68 -19.79
C ALA A 261 -22.32 3.80 -18.88
N ASP A 262 -23.42 3.52 -18.22
CA ASP A 262 -24.07 4.46 -17.30
C ASP A 262 -23.20 4.73 -16.07
N VAL A 263 -23.13 6.01 -15.67
CA VAL A 263 -22.38 6.46 -14.49
C VAL A 263 -23.33 6.65 -13.32
N GLN A 264 -23.03 5.99 -12.21
CA GLN A 264 -23.83 6.09 -10.97
C GLN A 264 -23.55 7.41 -10.23
N SER A 265 -24.49 7.84 -9.39
CA SER A 265 -24.36 9.07 -8.60
C SER A 265 -23.16 9.04 -7.63
N SER A 266 -22.75 7.84 -7.18
CA SER A 266 -21.60 7.64 -6.28
C SER A 266 -20.31 8.31 -6.77
N VAL A 267 -20.09 8.37 -8.09
CA VAL A 267 -18.91 9.02 -8.68
C VAL A 267 -18.95 10.53 -8.43
N THR A 268 -20.07 11.18 -8.78
CA THR A 268 -20.21 12.63 -8.60
C THR A 268 -20.32 13.02 -7.13
N GLU A 269 -20.94 12.19 -6.31
CA GLU A 269 -21.07 12.39 -4.87
C GLU A 269 -19.71 12.28 -4.18
N THR A 270 -18.88 11.28 -4.55
CA THR A 270 -17.53 11.11 -3.98
C THR A 270 -16.63 12.26 -4.38
N ILE A 271 -16.60 12.67 -5.66
CA ILE A 271 -15.80 13.83 -6.11
C ILE A 271 -16.25 15.10 -5.37
N ARG A 272 -17.57 15.32 -5.19
CA ARG A 272 -18.09 16.46 -4.44
C ARG A 272 -17.70 16.39 -2.95
N LYS A 273 -17.72 15.19 -2.35
CA LYS A 273 -17.28 14.97 -0.96
C LYS A 273 -15.80 15.34 -0.81
N GLU A 274 -14.92 14.82 -1.68
CA GLU A 274 -13.51 15.16 -1.69
C GLU A 274 -13.26 16.67 -1.81
N GLY A 275 -14.01 17.35 -2.68
CA GLY A 275 -13.94 18.81 -2.79
C GLY A 275 -14.36 19.55 -1.52
N LYS A 276 -15.43 19.10 -0.83
CA LYS A 276 -15.86 19.67 0.46
C LYS A 276 -14.85 19.41 1.59
N GLU A 277 -14.15 18.30 1.54
CA GLU A 277 -13.07 17.94 2.47
C GLU A 277 -11.80 18.76 2.22
N GLY A 278 -11.74 19.56 1.15
CA GLY A 278 -10.61 20.40 0.80
C GLY A 278 -9.63 19.76 -0.19
N ARG A 279 -9.84 18.53 -0.66
CA ARG A 279 -8.90 17.82 -1.55
C ARG A 279 -8.75 18.46 -2.94
N HIS A 280 -9.57 19.45 -3.29
CA HIS A 280 -9.42 20.26 -4.50
C HIS A 280 -8.75 21.62 -4.21
N ASN A 281 -8.02 21.72 -3.08
CA ASN A 281 -7.29 22.92 -2.68
C ASN A 281 -5.84 22.55 -2.31
N PRO A 282 -4.82 23.10 -2.97
CA PRO A 282 -3.42 22.79 -2.66
C PRO A 282 -3.03 23.08 -1.20
N ASN A 283 -3.64 24.11 -0.56
CA ASN A 283 -3.36 24.41 0.84
C ASN A 283 -3.74 23.27 1.81
N PHE A 284 -4.74 22.48 1.47
CA PHE A 284 -5.11 21.30 2.25
C PHE A 284 -3.93 20.31 2.36
N TYR A 285 -3.24 20.07 1.27
CA TYR A 285 -2.09 19.17 1.22
C TYR A 285 -0.87 19.77 1.92
N GLN A 286 -0.65 21.10 1.83
CA GLN A 286 0.41 21.77 2.58
C GLN A 286 0.21 21.63 4.10
N ILE A 287 -1.04 21.75 4.59
CA ILE A 287 -1.38 21.53 5.99
C ILE A 287 -1.09 20.08 6.40
N PHE A 288 -1.45 19.09 5.56
CA PHE A 288 -1.13 17.68 5.80
C PHE A 288 0.38 17.46 5.95
N GLY A 289 1.21 18.03 5.06
CA GLY A 289 2.67 17.96 5.15
C GLY A 289 3.23 18.56 6.43
N LEU A 290 2.69 19.72 6.88
CA LEU A 290 3.06 20.32 8.16
C LEU A 290 2.66 19.45 9.36
N ASN A 291 1.47 18.85 9.34
CA ASN A 291 1.00 17.92 10.37
C ASN A 291 1.90 16.68 10.46
N ALA A 292 2.26 16.10 9.30
CA ALA A 292 3.15 14.95 9.23
C ALA A 292 4.49 15.25 9.90
N ARG A 293 5.12 16.39 9.57
CA ARG A 293 6.36 16.85 10.21
C ARG A 293 6.20 17.01 11.72
N SER A 294 5.13 17.66 12.18
CA SER A 294 4.85 17.86 13.61
C SER A 294 4.65 16.52 14.35
N ILE A 295 4.02 15.52 13.73
CA ILE A 295 3.86 14.19 14.33
C ILE A 295 5.21 13.53 14.51
N VAL A 296 6.06 13.53 13.47
CA VAL A 296 7.40 12.92 13.50
C VAL A 296 8.27 13.56 14.57
N GLU A 297 8.32 14.91 14.63
CA GLU A 297 9.08 15.66 15.63
C GLU A 297 8.63 15.32 17.07
N LYS A 298 7.32 15.35 17.31
CA LYS A 298 6.75 15.04 18.64
C LYS A 298 6.97 13.59 19.06
N LEU A 299 6.92 12.65 18.10
CA LEU A 299 7.19 11.24 18.39
C LEU A 299 8.67 11.06 18.77
N LYS A 300 9.59 11.67 18.03
CA LYS A 300 11.02 11.66 18.35
C LYS A 300 11.29 12.22 19.75
N ASP A 301 10.74 13.39 20.07
CA ASP A 301 10.90 14.05 21.38
C ASP A 301 10.34 13.18 22.51
N LEU A 302 9.23 12.46 22.28
CA LEU A 302 8.66 11.54 23.26
C LEU A 302 9.61 10.36 23.51
N VAL A 303 10.10 9.73 22.44
CA VAL A 303 11.04 8.60 22.54
C VAL A 303 12.31 9.00 23.30
N ILE A 304 12.93 10.11 22.92
CA ILE A 304 14.15 10.62 23.57
C ILE A 304 13.90 10.86 25.08
N ARG A 305 12.77 11.45 25.45
CA ARG A 305 12.44 11.70 26.87
C ARG A 305 12.28 10.41 27.67
N CYS A 306 11.52 9.43 27.14
CA CYS A 306 11.33 8.15 27.81
C CYS A 306 12.67 7.42 28.03
N GLN A 307 13.52 7.39 27.00
CA GLN A 307 14.85 6.77 27.09
C GLN A 307 15.78 7.50 28.07
N ALA A 308 15.73 8.85 28.11
CA ALA A 308 16.51 9.64 29.08
C ALA A 308 16.06 9.40 30.53
N GLU A 309 14.80 9.01 30.76
CA GLU A 309 14.24 8.60 32.06
C GLU A 309 14.53 7.13 32.38
N GLY A 310 15.24 6.42 31.50
CA GLY A 310 15.56 4.98 31.65
C GLY A 310 14.41 4.05 31.31
N THR A 311 13.37 4.54 30.63
CA THR A 311 12.23 3.74 30.20
C THR A 311 12.45 3.22 28.78
N PRO A 312 12.55 1.89 28.54
CA PRO A 312 12.67 1.34 27.21
C PRO A 312 11.44 1.67 26.33
N VAL A 313 11.69 2.04 25.08
CA VAL A 313 10.65 2.31 24.09
C VAL A 313 10.70 1.25 23.01
N VAL A 314 9.64 0.46 22.90
CA VAL A 314 9.55 -0.72 22.05
C VAL A 314 8.55 -0.50 20.94
N GLY A 315 8.95 -0.79 19.71
CA GLY A 315 8.02 -0.87 18.58
C GLY A 315 7.30 -2.22 18.54
N TYR A 316 6.06 -2.28 18.08
CA TYR A 316 5.39 -3.54 17.78
C TYR A 316 4.87 -3.55 16.34
N GLY A 317 5.32 -4.57 15.59
CA GLY A 317 5.06 -4.75 14.16
C GLY A 317 6.09 -4.02 13.29
N ALA A 318 7.09 -4.74 12.79
CA ALA A 318 8.04 -4.24 11.81
C ALA A 318 7.35 -4.13 10.43
N ALA A 319 6.42 -3.17 10.30
CA ALA A 319 5.63 -2.93 9.09
C ALA A 319 6.24 -1.79 8.27
N ALA A 320 6.06 -1.82 6.94
CA ALA A 320 6.54 -0.76 6.04
C ALA A 320 6.11 0.65 6.49
N LYS A 321 4.87 0.80 6.95
CA LYS A 321 4.35 2.05 7.51
C LYS A 321 5.19 2.56 8.68
N GLY A 322 5.54 1.66 9.63
CA GLY A 322 6.39 2.01 10.76
C GLY A 322 7.78 2.47 10.33
N MET A 323 8.36 1.82 9.32
CA MET A 323 9.68 2.19 8.79
C MET A 323 9.65 3.60 8.20
N THR A 324 8.60 3.99 7.48
CA THR A 324 8.42 5.36 6.98
C THR A 324 8.50 6.39 8.10
N VAL A 325 7.79 6.17 9.22
CA VAL A 325 7.76 7.10 10.35
C VAL A 325 9.12 7.17 11.06
N LEU A 326 9.73 6.01 11.33
CA LEU A 326 11.01 5.96 12.04
C LEU A 326 12.13 6.60 11.24
N ASN A 327 12.21 6.32 9.93
CA ASN A 327 13.22 6.88 9.05
C ASN A 327 13.04 8.39 8.76
N ALA A 328 11.80 8.91 8.82
CA ALA A 328 11.53 10.32 8.50
C ALA A 328 12.30 11.33 9.36
N ASN A 329 12.75 10.95 10.56
CA ASN A 329 13.58 11.78 11.43
C ASN A 329 14.52 10.95 12.31
N ASP A 330 14.99 9.81 11.81
CA ASP A 330 15.91 8.92 12.54
C ASP A 330 15.44 8.67 14.00
N ILE A 331 14.23 8.12 14.15
CA ILE A 331 13.65 7.79 15.46
C ILE A 331 14.20 6.43 15.90
N GLN A 332 14.98 6.41 16.96
CA GLN A 332 15.67 5.23 17.48
C GLN A 332 14.87 4.61 18.63
N LEU A 333 14.31 3.41 18.40
CA LEU A 333 13.68 2.59 19.43
C LEU A 333 14.70 1.59 20.00
N ASP A 334 14.46 1.08 21.19
CA ASP A 334 15.37 0.11 21.81
C ASP A 334 15.33 -1.25 21.07
N TRP A 335 14.15 -1.69 20.66
CA TRP A 335 13.95 -2.81 19.73
C TRP A 335 12.52 -2.77 19.15
N ILE A 336 12.27 -3.61 18.16
CA ILE A 336 10.93 -3.84 17.60
C ILE A 336 10.57 -5.32 17.80
N VAL A 337 9.31 -5.58 18.16
CA VAL A 337 8.75 -6.93 18.17
C VAL A 337 7.96 -7.17 16.90
N ASP A 338 8.17 -8.32 16.25
CA ASP A 338 7.33 -8.76 15.11
C ASP A 338 7.00 -10.24 15.23
N ASP A 339 5.76 -10.60 14.90
CA ASP A 339 5.27 -11.97 14.96
C ASP A 339 5.71 -12.83 13.78
N ASN A 340 6.20 -12.19 12.72
CA ASN A 340 6.74 -12.90 11.56
C ASN A 340 8.16 -13.38 11.84
N GLU A 341 8.31 -14.70 12.00
CA GLU A 341 9.59 -15.35 12.24
C GLU A 341 10.66 -15.02 11.18
N LEU A 342 10.26 -14.73 9.94
CA LEU A 342 11.18 -14.34 8.87
C LEU A 342 11.84 -12.95 9.08
N LYS A 343 11.31 -12.15 9.99
CA LYS A 343 11.88 -10.83 10.32
C LYS A 343 12.66 -10.86 11.64
N GLN A 344 12.42 -11.84 12.50
CA GLN A 344 13.08 -11.96 13.78
C GLN A 344 14.58 -12.20 13.59
N GLY A 345 15.40 -11.49 14.36
CA GLY A 345 16.86 -11.50 14.25
C GLY A 345 17.43 -10.58 13.16
N LEU A 346 16.57 -9.96 12.34
CA LEU A 346 16.97 -8.95 11.37
C LEU A 346 16.96 -7.54 12.00
N PHE A 347 17.42 -6.57 11.22
CA PHE A 347 17.42 -5.16 11.55
C PHE A 347 16.50 -4.39 10.59
N THR A 348 15.91 -3.29 11.08
CA THR A 348 15.09 -2.38 10.26
C THR A 348 15.93 -1.65 9.24
N PRO A 349 15.39 -1.41 8.02
CA PRO A 349 16.07 -0.59 7.03
C PRO A 349 16.19 0.86 7.53
N GLY A 350 17.37 1.44 7.37
CA GLY A 350 17.68 2.83 7.75
C GLY A 350 18.04 3.00 9.22
N THR A 351 17.11 2.83 10.12
CA THR A 351 17.33 3.03 11.57
C THR A 351 18.14 1.91 12.24
N ASN A 352 18.31 0.76 11.61
CA ASN A 352 19.08 -0.39 12.15
C ASN A 352 18.60 -0.88 13.53
N ILE A 353 17.32 -0.78 13.83
CA ILE A 353 16.73 -1.25 15.08
C ILE A 353 16.58 -2.77 15.04
N PRO A 354 17.02 -3.52 16.08
CA PRO A 354 16.89 -4.97 16.08
C PRO A 354 15.43 -5.41 16.19
N ILE A 355 15.06 -6.44 15.42
CA ILE A 355 13.73 -7.06 15.44
C ILE A 355 13.80 -8.35 16.24
N LYS A 356 12.94 -8.47 17.27
CA LYS A 356 12.91 -9.58 18.20
C LYS A 356 11.55 -10.27 18.19
N ASP A 357 11.50 -11.46 18.77
CA ASP A 357 10.27 -12.17 19.06
C ASP A 357 9.54 -11.58 20.30
N ARG A 358 8.31 -12.06 20.56
CA ARG A 358 7.46 -11.60 21.66
C ARG A 358 8.06 -11.83 23.04
N SER A 359 8.90 -12.83 23.24
CA SER A 359 9.48 -13.14 24.55
C SER A 359 10.35 -11.99 25.08
N SER A 360 10.87 -11.17 24.17
CA SER A 360 11.65 -9.96 24.50
C SER A 360 10.86 -8.90 25.27
N LEU A 361 9.53 -9.02 25.34
CA LEU A 361 8.66 -8.16 26.17
C LEU A 361 8.60 -8.60 27.64
N ASP A 362 9.04 -9.81 27.96
CA ASP A 362 8.99 -10.36 29.32
C ASP A 362 10.15 -9.83 30.17
N ILE A 363 10.17 -8.53 30.38
CA ILE A 363 11.10 -7.81 31.27
C ILE A 363 10.34 -7.14 32.41
N ASP A 364 11.00 -6.90 33.55
CA ASP A 364 10.32 -6.35 34.73
C ASP A 364 10.18 -4.83 34.72
N GLU A 365 11.00 -4.14 33.92
CA GLU A 365 10.98 -2.71 33.79
C GLU A 365 9.66 -2.19 33.20
N HIS A 366 9.27 -0.96 33.58
CA HIS A 366 8.25 -0.21 32.85
C HIS A 366 8.69 0.01 31.41
N ILE A 367 7.79 -0.22 30.43
CA ILE A 367 8.07 0.03 29.02
C ILE A 367 7.00 0.90 28.38
N VAL A 368 7.39 1.59 27.32
CA VAL A 368 6.49 2.28 26.39
C VAL A 368 6.44 1.48 25.09
N VAL A 369 5.24 1.09 24.67
CA VAL A 369 5.00 0.36 23.41
C VAL A 369 4.42 1.30 22.36
N ILE A 370 5.04 1.34 21.19
CA ILE A 370 4.56 2.06 20.01
C ILE A 370 4.08 1.02 18.98
N PRO A 371 2.77 0.82 18.82
CA PRO A 371 2.23 -0.02 17.76
C PRO A 371 2.53 0.60 16.37
N LEU A 372 3.55 0.08 15.68
CA LEU A 372 3.92 0.55 14.35
C LEU A 372 2.94 0.05 13.27
N ALA A 373 2.32 -1.12 13.50
CA ALA A 373 1.17 -1.59 12.76
C ALA A 373 -0.15 -1.15 13.43
N TRP A 374 -0.31 0.16 13.64
CA TRP A 374 -1.34 0.79 14.46
C TRP A 374 -2.79 0.42 14.12
N ASN A 375 -3.06 0.02 12.89
CA ASN A 375 -4.37 -0.49 12.47
C ASN A 375 -4.76 -1.82 13.14
N PHE A 376 -3.80 -2.52 13.78
CA PHE A 376 -3.99 -3.70 14.61
C PHE A 376 -3.82 -3.41 16.11
N PHE A 377 -4.04 -2.16 16.52
CA PHE A 377 -3.78 -1.70 17.90
C PHE A 377 -4.37 -2.62 18.98
N ASN A 378 -5.63 -3.02 18.85
CA ASN A 378 -6.30 -3.85 19.85
C ASN A 378 -5.70 -5.26 19.94
N GLU A 379 -5.32 -5.84 18.81
CA GLU A 379 -4.65 -7.15 18.73
C GLU A 379 -3.26 -7.06 19.36
N ILE A 380 -2.48 -6.04 18.97
CA ILE A 380 -1.14 -5.78 19.53
C ILE A 380 -1.23 -5.59 21.05
N LYS A 381 -2.18 -4.79 21.53
CA LYS A 381 -2.38 -4.56 22.95
C LYS A 381 -2.68 -5.87 23.69
N SER A 382 -3.59 -6.69 23.18
CA SER A 382 -3.90 -8.01 23.74
C SER A 382 -2.67 -8.92 23.82
N ASN A 383 -1.87 -8.98 22.73
CA ASN A 383 -0.66 -9.78 22.68
C ASN A 383 0.41 -9.32 23.69
N VAL A 384 0.55 -8.01 23.86
CA VAL A 384 1.47 -7.45 24.86
C VAL A 384 1.00 -7.73 26.27
N GLU A 385 -0.29 -7.54 26.58
CA GLU A 385 -0.89 -7.79 27.89
C GLU A 385 -0.81 -9.28 28.30
N GLU A 386 -0.95 -10.21 27.34
CA GLU A 386 -0.79 -11.64 27.59
C GLU A 386 0.60 -11.98 28.15
N ILE A 387 1.66 -11.36 27.63
CA ILE A 387 3.05 -11.62 28.02
C ILE A 387 3.41 -10.83 29.30
N ARG A 388 3.04 -9.56 29.32
CA ARG A 388 3.45 -8.65 30.41
C ARG A 388 2.59 -8.76 31.65
N GLN A 389 1.35 -9.26 31.54
CA GLN A 389 0.42 -9.43 32.66
C GLN A 389 0.28 -8.15 33.51
N ASP A 390 0.70 -8.18 34.78
CA ASP A 390 0.62 -7.05 35.71
C ASP A 390 1.81 -6.06 35.59
N LYS A 391 2.76 -6.30 34.66
CA LYS A 391 3.92 -5.44 34.45
C LYS A 391 3.51 -4.12 33.81
N SER A 392 4.06 -3.02 34.36
CA SER A 392 3.72 -1.67 33.90
C SER A 392 4.03 -1.45 32.41
N THR A 393 3.01 -1.06 31.66
CA THR A 393 3.10 -0.81 30.22
C THR A 393 2.29 0.42 29.86
N GLN A 394 2.86 1.32 29.06
CA GLN A 394 2.14 2.44 28.44
C GLN A 394 2.17 2.27 26.93
N TYR A 395 1.12 2.75 26.26
CA TYR A 395 1.02 2.70 24.81
C TYR A 395 1.04 4.11 24.23
N VAL A 396 1.64 4.27 23.04
CA VAL A 396 1.64 5.53 22.31
C VAL A 396 0.99 5.31 20.94
N GLN A 397 -0.03 6.11 20.65
CA GLN A 397 -0.52 6.30 19.30
C GLN A 397 0.09 7.59 18.73
N TYR A 398 0.42 7.57 17.44
CA TYR A 398 0.95 8.75 16.74
C TYR A 398 -0.03 9.33 15.71
N PHE A 399 -1.09 8.62 15.36
CA PHE A 399 -2.19 9.14 14.54
C PHE A 399 -3.50 9.28 15.34
N PRO A 400 -4.31 10.35 15.05
CA PRO A 400 -3.96 11.51 14.19
C PRO A 400 -2.98 12.48 14.86
N LYS A 401 -2.56 12.24 16.09
CA LYS A 401 -1.58 12.99 16.88
C LYS A 401 -0.88 12.08 17.89
N VAL A 402 0.33 12.45 18.28
CA VAL A 402 1.11 11.72 19.30
C VAL A 402 0.47 11.88 20.67
N MET A 403 0.13 10.77 21.32
CA MET A 403 -0.46 10.74 22.66
C MET A 403 -0.28 9.37 23.32
N PHE A 404 -0.20 9.35 24.65
CA PHE A 404 -0.37 8.13 25.44
C PHE A 404 -1.84 7.70 25.45
N VAL A 405 -2.11 6.38 25.42
CA VAL A 405 -3.45 5.77 25.41
C VAL A 405 -3.55 4.58 26.36
#